data_4ea1bf7774e8fadacb25437e98c43d0e
#
_entry.id   4ea1bf7774e8fadacb25437e98c43d0e
#
_cell.length_a   1.000
_cell.length_b   1.000
_cell.length_c   1.000
_cell.angle_alpha   90.00
_cell.angle_beta   90.00
_cell.angle_gamma   90.00
#
_symmetry.space_group_name_H-M   'P 1'
#
loop_
_entity.id
_entity.type
_entity.pdbx_description
1 polymer ?
#
loop_
_entity_poly.entity_id
_entity_poly.type
_entity_poly.pdbx_seq_one_letter_code
_entity_poly.pdbx_strand_id
1 'polypeptide(L)'
;RNLVDCEIADYFDKAVFLEHLAAGDFDGEVDAVFHQGACSNTMESDGRYMLDNNYRYSLTLLDWCLEQEVQLLYASSAATYGGGNVFREERQYELPLNVYGYSKSLFDQVVRQRQISEGAFASQVVGFRYFNVYGPRESHKGRMASVAFHHFHQFRNEGRVKLFGSADGYADGEHRRDFVHVADVTKVNLFFYDHPTISGLFNVGTGRAQTFNELAAANVNSCRALAGLQALPHEELVRQGLIEYIPFPDDLRGKYQSFTQADLSKLRQAGYQEPFQSVEEGVAQYVQWLNTHA
;
A
#
# COMPACT_ATOMS: atom_id res chain seq x y z
N ARG A 1 -10.75 -6.30 -16.14
CA ARG A 1 -9.40 -6.16 -16.75
C ARG A 1 -8.32 -6.82 -15.90
N ASN A 2 -8.27 -6.58 -14.59
CA ASN A 2 -7.17 -7.05 -13.73
C ASN A 2 -7.12 -8.57 -13.54
N LEU A 3 -8.19 -9.29 -13.81
CA LEU A 3 -8.31 -10.75 -13.66
C LEU A 3 -8.23 -11.51 -14.99
N VAL A 4 -8.06 -10.82 -16.12
CA VAL A 4 -8.15 -11.42 -17.45
C VAL A 4 -7.08 -12.50 -17.72
N ASP A 5 -5.92 -12.34 -17.09
CA ASP A 5 -4.79 -13.28 -17.22
C ASP A 5 -4.67 -14.19 -15.99
N CYS A 6 -5.64 -14.15 -15.08
CA CYS A 6 -5.62 -14.96 -13.86
C CYS A 6 -6.43 -16.24 -14.10
N GLU A 7 -5.85 -17.37 -13.74
CA GLU A 7 -6.56 -18.63 -13.61
C GLU A 7 -7.25 -18.65 -12.26
N ILE A 8 -8.58 -18.50 -12.25
CA ILE A 8 -9.40 -18.45 -11.04
C ILE A 8 -10.50 -19.51 -11.11
N ALA A 9 -10.81 -20.14 -9.99
CA ALA A 9 -11.85 -21.15 -9.92
C ALA A 9 -13.25 -20.52 -9.95
N ASP A 10 -13.46 -19.42 -9.19
CA ASP A 10 -14.74 -18.73 -9.11
C ASP A 10 -14.56 -17.24 -8.74
N TYR A 11 -15.65 -16.47 -8.85
CA TYR A 11 -15.70 -15.05 -8.50
C TYR A 11 -17.03 -14.70 -7.85
N PHE A 12 -16.97 -14.10 -6.67
CA PHE A 12 -18.12 -13.59 -5.94
C PHE A 12 -18.04 -12.08 -5.73
N ASP A 13 -19.16 -11.38 -5.83
CA ASP A 13 -19.25 -10.02 -5.30
C ASP A 13 -19.07 -10.06 -3.78
N LYS A 14 -18.45 -9.02 -3.22
CA LYS A 14 -18.12 -8.97 -1.79
C LYS A 14 -19.32 -9.18 -0.85
N ALA A 15 -20.52 -8.76 -1.23
CA ALA A 15 -21.70 -8.96 -0.39
C ALA A 15 -22.19 -10.41 -0.47
N VAL A 16 -22.27 -10.94 -1.69
CA VAL A 16 -22.63 -12.35 -1.96
C VAL A 16 -21.61 -13.30 -1.32
N PHE A 17 -20.33 -12.95 -1.35
CA PHE A 17 -19.28 -13.76 -0.69
C PHE A 17 -19.54 -13.93 0.82
N LEU A 18 -19.98 -12.87 1.52
CA LEU A 18 -20.31 -13.00 2.95
C LEU A 18 -21.55 -13.89 3.21
N GLU A 19 -22.51 -13.91 2.29
CA GLU A 19 -23.67 -14.80 2.37
C GLU A 19 -23.24 -16.28 2.24
N HIS A 20 -22.36 -16.58 1.28
CA HIS A 20 -21.76 -17.92 1.12
C HIS A 20 -20.91 -18.32 2.34
N LEU A 21 -20.14 -17.38 2.87
CA LEU A 21 -19.33 -17.60 4.07
C LEU A 21 -20.23 -17.98 5.26
N ALA A 22 -21.32 -17.23 5.46
CA ALA A 22 -22.28 -17.51 6.53
C ALA A 22 -23.08 -18.81 6.32
N ALA A 23 -23.24 -19.25 5.08
CA ALA A 23 -23.88 -20.53 4.74
C ALA A 23 -22.96 -21.74 4.95
N GLY A 24 -21.65 -21.55 5.19
CA GLY A 24 -20.67 -22.61 5.35
C GLY A 24 -20.18 -23.22 4.03
N ASP A 25 -20.40 -22.52 2.90
CA ASP A 25 -20.05 -23.06 1.58
C ASP A 25 -18.53 -23.22 1.36
N PHE A 26 -17.71 -22.60 2.23
CA PHE A 26 -16.24 -22.66 2.17
C PHE A 26 -15.62 -23.45 3.34
N ASP A 27 -16.44 -24.05 4.21
CA ASP A 27 -15.94 -24.75 5.40
C ASP A 27 -15.14 -25.99 5.02
N GLY A 28 -13.87 -26.02 5.48
CA GLY A 28 -12.93 -27.09 5.18
C GLY A 28 -12.34 -27.11 3.76
N GLU A 29 -12.66 -26.12 2.91
CA GLU A 29 -12.23 -26.05 1.51
C GLU A 29 -11.17 -24.96 1.25
N VAL A 30 -10.82 -24.13 2.27
CA VAL A 30 -9.93 -22.99 2.13
C VAL A 30 -8.72 -23.12 3.04
N ASP A 31 -7.52 -22.99 2.47
CA ASP A 31 -6.26 -23.01 3.23
C ASP A 31 -5.90 -21.62 3.78
N ALA A 32 -6.17 -20.56 3.03
CA ALA A 32 -5.81 -19.20 3.42
C ALA A 32 -6.69 -18.12 2.80
N VAL A 33 -6.88 -17.03 3.53
CA VAL A 33 -7.55 -15.81 3.07
C VAL A 33 -6.54 -14.68 2.95
N PHE A 34 -6.29 -14.18 1.73
CA PHE A 34 -5.56 -12.95 1.48
C PHE A 34 -6.54 -11.77 1.41
N HIS A 35 -6.87 -11.21 2.56
CA HIS A 35 -7.81 -10.10 2.66
C HIS A 35 -7.17 -8.76 2.29
N GLN A 36 -7.11 -8.49 0.98
CA GLN A 36 -6.53 -7.26 0.41
C GLN A 36 -7.57 -6.19 0.06
N GLY A 37 -8.85 -6.57 0.09
CA GLY A 37 -9.96 -5.69 -0.24
C GLY A 37 -10.25 -4.64 0.84
N ALA A 38 -10.48 -3.39 0.44
CA ALA A 38 -10.91 -2.31 1.32
C ALA A 38 -11.37 -1.09 0.51
N CYS A 39 -12.12 -0.18 1.15
CA CYS A 39 -12.17 1.20 0.69
C CYS A 39 -10.83 1.87 1.04
N SER A 40 -10.00 2.16 0.04
CA SER A 40 -8.68 2.79 0.19
C SER A 40 -8.70 4.31 -0.05
N ASN A 41 -9.88 4.91 -0.22
CA ASN A 41 -10.01 6.35 -0.41
C ASN A 41 -9.73 7.10 0.90
N THR A 42 -8.55 7.70 1.01
CA THR A 42 -8.14 8.46 2.20
C THR A 42 -8.90 9.78 2.39
N MET A 43 -9.64 10.22 1.35
CA MET A 43 -10.49 11.42 1.36
C MET A 43 -11.95 11.10 1.68
N GLU A 44 -12.29 9.82 1.89
CA GLU A 44 -13.65 9.44 2.29
C GLU A 44 -13.97 9.96 3.68
N SER A 45 -15.10 10.62 3.81
CA SER A 45 -15.58 11.21 5.06
C SER A 45 -16.77 10.47 5.68
N ASP A 46 -17.42 9.57 4.94
CA ASP A 46 -18.48 8.72 5.48
C ASP A 46 -17.87 7.62 6.37
N GLY A 47 -17.87 7.89 7.67
CA GLY A 47 -17.33 6.98 8.68
C GLY A 47 -18.11 5.65 8.75
N ARG A 48 -19.42 5.65 8.49
CA ARG A 48 -20.23 4.42 8.51
C ARG A 48 -19.85 3.53 7.34
N TYR A 49 -19.84 4.08 6.12
CA TYR A 49 -19.41 3.37 4.93
C TYR A 49 -17.99 2.79 5.09
N MET A 50 -17.07 3.60 5.62
CA MET A 50 -15.68 3.18 5.85
C MET A 50 -15.59 2.03 6.87
N LEU A 51 -16.33 2.12 7.98
CA LEU A 51 -16.33 1.06 8.99
C LEU A 51 -17.02 -0.21 8.50
N ASP A 52 -18.08 -0.11 7.73
CA ASP A 52 -18.74 -1.29 7.16
C ASP A 52 -17.82 -2.05 6.21
N ASN A 53 -17.09 -1.32 5.32
CA ASN A 53 -16.20 -1.95 4.34
C ASN A 53 -14.85 -2.42 4.90
N ASN A 54 -14.25 -1.67 5.83
CA ASN A 54 -12.88 -1.91 6.26
C ASN A 54 -12.78 -2.59 7.62
N TYR A 55 -13.77 -2.40 8.48
CA TYR A 55 -13.72 -2.91 9.84
C TYR A 55 -14.67 -4.10 10.03
N ARG A 56 -15.98 -3.92 9.81
CA ARG A 56 -16.97 -4.99 10.05
C ARG A 56 -16.75 -6.17 9.11
N TYR A 57 -16.50 -5.88 7.83
CA TYR A 57 -16.16 -6.91 6.84
C TYR A 57 -14.94 -7.72 7.29
N SER A 58 -13.88 -7.03 7.73
CA SER A 58 -12.65 -7.67 8.22
C SER A 58 -12.89 -8.49 9.49
N LEU A 59 -13.78 -8.04 10.39
CA LEU A 59 -14.17 -8.82 11.58
C LEU A 59 -14.86 -10.12 11.21
N THR A 60 -15.80 -10.09 10.27
CA THR A 60 -16.48 -11.30 9.80
C THR A 60 -15.49 -12.31 9.24
N LEU A 61 -14.51 -11.85 8.44
CA LEU A 61 -13.46 -12.72 7.93
C LEU A 61 -12.55 -13.27 9.04
N LEU A 62 -12.18 -12.43 10.00
CA LEU A 62 -11.36 -12.85 11.14
C LEU A 62 -12.09 -13.93 11.95
N ASP A 63 -13.37 -13.71 12.28
CA ASP A 63 -14.17 -14.65 13.06
C ASP A 63 -14.24 -16.00 12.34
N TRP A 64 -14.59 -16.01 11.06
CA TRP A 64 -14.66 -17.22 10.26
C TRP A 64 -13.29 -17.92 10.13
N CYS A 65 -12.21 -17.18 9.85
CA CYS A 65 -10.87 -17.77 9.73
C CYS A 65 -10.39 -18.40 11.04
N LEU A 66 -10.72 -17.81 12.19
CA LEU A 66 -10.39 -18.38 13.49
C LEU A 66 -11.21 -19.61 13.80
N GLU A 67 -12.51 -19.63 13.44
CA GLU A 67 -13.42 -20.77 13.63
C GLU A 67 -13.02 -21.97 12.75
N GLN A 68 -12.62 -21.70 11.50
CA GLN A 68 -12.22 -22.73 10.53
C GLN A 68 -10.73 -23.09 10.57
N GLU A 69 -9.95 -22.48 11.46
CA GLU A 69 -8.48 -22.61 11.54
C GLU A 69 -7.74 -22.26 10.22
N VAL A 70 -8.30 -21.32 9.45
CA VAL A 70 -7.77 -20.84 8.16
C VAL A 70 -6.80 -19.69 8.40
N GLN A 71 -5.69 -19.64 7.63
CA GLN A 71 -4.74 -18.53 7.67
C GLN A 71 -5.40 -17.22 7.21
N LEU A 72 -5.22 -16.13 7.97
CA LEU A 72 -5.68 -14.79 7.57
C LEU A 72 -4.49 -13.85 7.38
N LEU A 73 -4.25 -13.43 6.14
CA LEU A 73 -3.24 -12.45 5.76
C LEU A 73 -3.94 -11.18 5.28
N TYR A 74 -3.91 -10.10 6.08
CA TYR A 74 -4.75 -8.93 5.79
C TYR A 74 -3.98 -7.65 5.56
N ALA A 75 -4.52 -6.79 4.69
CA ALA A 75 -4.00 -5.46 4.42
C ALA A 75 -4.35 -4.48 5.54
N SER A 76 -3.38 -4.09 6.36
CA SER A 76 -3.38 -2.87 7.14
C SER A 76 -2.69 -1.74 6.37
N SER A 77 -2.30 -0.65 7.00
CA SER A 77 -1.76 0.52 6.32
C SER A 77 -0.82 1.35 7.19
N ALA A 78 0.21 1.94 6.59
CA ALA A 78 1.03 2.97 7.23
C ALA A 78 0.23 4.25 7.58
N ALA A 79 -0.99 4.43 7.04
CA ALA A 79 -1.89 5.51 7.45
C ALA A 79 -2.28 5.43 8.95
N THR A 80 -2.11 4.27 9.58
CA THR A 80 -2.30 4.08 11.04
C THR A 80 -1.34 4.92 11.87
N TYR A 81 -0.16 5.26 11.37
CA TYR A 81 0.84 6.09 12.06
C TYR A 81 0.54 7.59 12.02
N GLY A 82 -0.32 8.03 11.10
CA GLY A 82 -0.67 9.43 10.95
C GLY A 82 0.52 10.33 10.63
N GLY A 83 0.64 11.45 11.34
CA GLY A 83 1.72 12.43 11.16
C GLY A 83 2.98 12.17 12.02
N GLY A 84 3.10 10.98 12.61
CA GLY A 84 4.26 10.62 13.43
C GLY A 84 5.55 10.44 12.63
N ASN A 85 6.68 10.43 13.35
CA ASN A 85 8.03 10.23 12.76
C ASN A 85 8.62 8.86 13.10
N VAL A 86 7.90 8.03 13.85
CA VAL A 86 8.31 6.68 14.24
C VAL A 86 7.30 5.68 13.70
N PHE A 87 7.76 4.78 12.86
CA PHE A 87 6.93 3.82 12.12
C PHE A 87 7.22 2.40 12.59
N ARG A 88 7.00 2.17 13.89
CA ARG A 88 7.06 0.84 14.50
C ARG A 88 5.67 0.31 14.78
N GLU A 89 5.51 -1.02 14.74
CA GLU A 89 4.22 -1.69 14.96
C GLU A 89 3.80 -1.71 16.45
N GLU A 90 4.01 -0.58 17.14
CA GLU A 90 3.69 -0.36 18.55
C GLU A 90 2.55 0.66 18.68
N ARG A 91 1.63 0.40 19.62
CA ARG A 91 0.41 1.21 19.82
C ARG A 91 0.69 2.70 20.08
N GLN A 92 1.77 3.02 20.75
CA GLN A 92 2.13 4.40 21.12
C GLN A 92 2.46 5.29 19.91
N TYR A 93 2.77 4.70 18.73
CA TYR A 93 3.09 5.43 17.50
C TYR A 93 1.91 5.51 16.53
N GLU A 94 0.73 5.03 16.94
CA GLU A 94 -0.46 5.00 16.10
C GLU A 94 -1.35 6.19 16.39
N LEU A 95 -1.46 7.11 15.41
CA LEU A 95 -2.29 8.31 15.50
C LEU A 95 -2.85 8.65 14.11
N PRO A 96 -3.83 7.89 13.60
CA PRO A 96 -4.36 8.08 12.25
C PRO A 96 -4.98 9.46 12.05
N LEU A 97 -4.72 10.09 10.89
CA LEU A 97 -5.17 11.45 10.55
C LEU A 97 -6.54 11.48 9.85
N ASN A 98 -7.04 10.35 9.37
CA ASN A 98 -8.28 10.28 8.61
C ASN A 98 -9.07 9.01 8.92
N VAL A 99 -10.33 8.97 8.44
CA VAL A 99 -11.24 7.85 8.71
C VAL A 99 -10.73 6.53 8.16
N TYR A 100 -10.04 6.55 7.01
CA TYR A 100 -9.39 5.36 6.46
C TYR A 100 -8.32 4.79 7.40
N GLY A 101 -7.36 5.62 7.79
CA GLY A 101 -6.31 5.20 8.73
C GLY A 101 -6.87 4.71 10.07
N TYR A 102 -7.93 5.38 10.55
CA TYR A 102 -8.64 4.96 11.77
C TYR A 102 -9.29 3.58 11.61
N SER A 103 -9.96 3.31 10.48
CA SER A 103 -10.60 2.02 10.23
C SER A 103 -9.61 0.85 10.24
N LYS A 104 -8.42 1.05 9.67
CA LYS A 104 -7.34 0.07 9.68
C LYS A 104 -6.73 -0.11 11.08
N SER A 105 -6.47 1.00 11.78
CA SER A 105 -5.96 0.97 13.15
C SER A 105 -6.93 0.27 14.11
N LEU A 106 -8.24 0.47 13.96
CA LEU A 106 -9.25 -0.15 14.78
C LEU A 106 -9.25 -1.69 14.62
N PHE A 107 -9.12 -2.18 13.39
CA PHE A 107 -9.02 -3.62 13.14
C PHE A 107 -7.72 -4.21 13.70
N ASP A 108 -6.57 -3.56 13.49
CA ASP A 108 -5.29 -3.94 14.09
C ASP A 108 -5.41 -4.07 15.62
N GLN A 109 -6.14 -3.15 16.27
CA GLN A 109 -6.33 -3.17 17.72
C GLN A 109 -7.21 -4.35 18.18
N VAL A 110 -8.26 -4.69 17.44
CA VAL A 110 -9.09 -5.86 17.75
C VAL A 110 -8.28 -7.13 17.66
N VAL A 111 -7.48 -7.31 16.61
CA VAL A 111 -6.59 -8.48 16.46
C VAL A 111 -5.63 -8.58 17.66
N ARG A 112 -4.99 -7.47 18.04
CA ARG A 112 -4.10 -7.45 19.24
C ARG A 112 -4.83 -7.77 20.53
N GLN A 113 -6.02 -7.19 20.74
CA GLN A 113 -6.79 -7.41 21.98
C GLN A 113 -7.22 -8.87 22.10
N ARG A 114 -7.65 -9.48 21.01
CA ARG A 114 -8.00 -10.91 21.02
C ARG A 114 -6.77 -11.78 21.33
N GLN A 115 -5.60 -11.50 20.73
CA GLN A 115 -4.37 -12.20 21.07
C GLN A 115 -3.96 -12.06 22.54
N ILE A 116 -4.25 -10.91 23.17
CA ILE A 116 -3.97 -10.70 24.60
C ILE A 116 -4.97 -11.45 25.49
N SER A 117 -6.26 -11.42 25.14
CA SER A 117 -7.33 -12.01 25.97
C SER A 117 -7.50 -13.51 25.79
N GLU A 118 -7.28 -14.02 24.60
CA GLU A 118 -7.55 -15.42 24.22
C GLU A 118 -6.25 -16.25 24.10
N GLY A 119 -5.09 -15.58 24.09
CA GLY A 119 -3.80 -16.20 23.83
C GLY A 119 -3.46 -16.27 22.35
N ALA A 120 -2.52 -17.13 21.99
CA ALA A 120 -2.17 -17.36 20.59
C ALA A 120 -3.36 -17.96 19.85
N PHE A 121 -3.67 -17.44 18.67
CA PHE A 121 -4.71 -18.02 17.82
C PHE A 121 -4.32 -19.42 17.35
N ALA A 122 -5.31 -20.29 17.12
CA ALA A 122 -5.10 -21.62 16.57
C ALA A 122 -4.56 -21.56 15.13
N SER A 123 -5.01 -20.58 14.35
CA SER A 123 -4.54 -20.30 12.99
C SER A 123 -3.70 -19.02 12.91
N GLN A 124 -2.95 -18.89 11.82
CA GLN A 124 -2.14 -17.71 11.55
C GLN A 124 -3.01 -16.48 11.29
N VAL A 125 -2.66 -15.35 11.94
CA VAL A 125 -3.23 -14.03 11.61
C VAL A 125 -2.08 -13.04 11.42
N VAL A 126 -1.92 -12.53 10.20
CA VAL A 126 -0.88 -11.56 9.83
C VAL A 126 -1.48 -10.30 9.25
N GLY A 127 -1.15 -9.16 9.84
CA GLY A 127 -1.51 -7.85 9.30
C GLY A 127 -0.28 -7.17 8.66
N PHE A 128 -0.46 -6.64 7.46
CA PHE A 128 0.58 -5.94 6.73
C PHE A 128 0.29 -4.44 6.69
N ARG A 129 1.11 -3.62 7.32
CA ARG A 129 1.08 -2.16 7.20
C ARG A 129 1.81 -1.74 5.95
N TYR A 130 1.08 -1.73 4.84
CA TYR A 130 1.63 -1.30 3.56
C TYR A 130 1.96 0.19 3.57
N PHE A 131 3.18 0.51 3.12
CA PHE A 131 3.61 1.86 2.83
C PHE A 131 3.12 2.29 1.44
N ASN A 132 3.84 3.10 0.71
CA ASN A 132 3.36 3.62 -0.56
C ASN A 132 3.56 2.61 -1.70
N VAL A 133 2.62 1.68 -1.83
CA VAL A 133 2.66 0.63 -2.87
C VAL A 133 2.38 1.23 -4.24
N TYR A 134 3.19 0.86 -5.22
CA TYR A 134 2.99 1.18 -6.63
C TYR A 134 3.30 -0.02 -7.52
N GLY A 135 2.75 -0.03 -8.75
CA GLY A 135 3.04 -1.07 -9.73
C GLY A 135 1.84 -1.45 -10.59
N PRO A 136 1.95 -2.52 -11.39
CA PRO A 136 0.94 -2.95 -12.33
C PRO A 136 -0.48 -3.09 -11.76
N ARG A 137 -1.47 -2.88 -12.65
CA ARG A 137 -2.89 -3.18 -12.43
C ARG A 137 -3.62 -2.24 -11.44
N GLU A 138 -3.18 -0.99 -11.29
CA GLU A 138 -3.82 -0.02 -10.39
C GLU A 138 -4.72 1.03 -11.08
N SER A 139 -4.90 0.97 -12.41
CA SER A 139 -5.69 1.96 -13.18
C SER A 139 -7.14 2.11 -12.68
N HIS A 140 -7.73 1.06 -12.12
CA HIS A 140 -9.09 1.07 -11.56
C HIS A 140 -9.23 1.95 -10.32
N LYS A 141 -8.13 2.31 -9.66
CA LYS A 141 -8.13 3.17 -8.46
C LYS A 141 -8.37 4.65 -8.80
N GLY A 142 -8.34 5.04 -10.07
CA GLY A 142 -8.52 6.43 -10.51
C GLY A 142 -7.55 7.37 -9.81
N ARG A 143 -8.06 8.43 -9.15
CA ARG A 143 -7.24 9.40 -8.41
C ARG A 143 -6.43 8.81 -7.26
N MET A 144 -6.80 7.64 -6.76
CA MET A 144 -6.11 6.94 -5.68
C MET A 144 -5.01 5.98 -6.18
N ALA A 145 -4.77 5.92 -7.49
CA ALA A 145 -3.61 5.24 -8.04
C ALA A 145 -2.31 5.90 -7.55
N SER A 146 -1.20 5.17 -7.62
CA SER A 146 0.08 5.66 -7.10
C SER A 146 0.56 6.92 -7.83
N VAL A 147 1.42 7.67 -7.17
CA VAL A 147 2.07 8.84 -7.78
C VAL A 147 2.90 8.43 -9.00
N ALA A 148 3.53 7.24 -9.01
CA ALA A 148 4.25 6.73 -10.17
C ALA A 148 3.31 6.54 -11.38
N PHE A 149 2.08 6.03 -11.18
CA PHE A 149 1.06 5.94 -12.23
C PHE A 149 0.70 7.32 -12.79
N HIS A 150 0.43 8.28 -11.91
CA HIS A 150 0.05 9.63 -12.32
C HIS A 150 1.19 10.33 -13.06
N HIS A 151 2.43 10.21 -12.61
CA HIS A 151 3.60 10.78 -13.27
C HIS A 151 3.79 10.24 -14.70
N PHE A 152 3.61 8.92 -14.90
CA PHE A 152 3.68 8.34 -16.24
C PHE A 152 2.64 8.97 -17.18
N HIS A 153 1.37 9.04 -16.75
CA HIS A 153 0.30 9.60 -17.59
C HIS A 153 0.45 11.10 -17.80
N GLN A 154 0.87 11.88 -16.80
CA GLN A 154 1.17 13.30 -16.96
C GLN A 154 2.28 13.49 -18.00
N PHE A 155 3.40 12.75 -17.87
CA PHE A 155 4.51 12.85 -18.80
C PHE A 155 4.12 12.48 -20.24
N ARG A 156 3.35 11.41 -20.40
CA ARG A 156 2.85 10.97 -21.72
C ARG A 156 1.91 12.00 -22.36
N ASN A 157 1.07 12.64 -21.58
CA ASN A 157 0.03 13.54 -22.08
C ASN A 157 0.50 15.00 -22.21
N GLU A 158 1.34 15.46 -21.27
CA GLU A 158 1.72 16.87 -21.15
C GLU A 158 3.23 17.11 -21.39
N GLY A 159 4.04 16.08 -21.53
CA GLY A 159 5.49 16.17 -21.65
C GLY A 159 6.21 16.58 -20.37
N ARG A 160 5.49 16.63 -19.24
CA ARG A 160 6.03 17.03 -17.93
C ARG A 160 5.32 16.32 -16.77
N VAL A 161 5.97 16.33 -15.61
CA VAL A 161 5.42 15.87 -14.33
C VAL A 161 5.27 17.07 -13.41
N LYS A 162 4.17 17.16 -12.67
CA LYS A 162 3.90 18.23 -11.71
C LYS A 162 4.06 17.72 -10.30
N LEU A 163 4.90 18.36 -9.50
CA LEU A 163 5.14 18.09 -8.09
C LEU A 163 4.65 19.23 -7.23
N PHE A 164 4.29 18.96 -6.00
CA PHE A 164 3.96 19.99 -5.03
C PHE A 164 5.21 20.77 -4.63
N GLY A 165 5.07 22.08 -4.56
CA GLY A 165 6.05 22.99 -4.02
C GLY A 165 6.22 22.84 -2.50
N SER A 166 7.00 23.73 -1.93
CA SER A 166 7.39 23.71 -0.53
C SER A 166 6.18 23.78 0.43
N ALA A 167 6.16 22.88 1.41
CA ALA A 167 5.16 22.85 2.48
C ALA A 167 5.72 22.06 3.69
N ASP A 168 5.17 22.30 4.88
CA ASP A 168 5.46 21.56 6.12
C ASP A 168 6.97 21.46 6.44
N GLY A 169 7.75 22.48 6.07
CA GLY A 169 9.20 22.54 6.29
C GLY A 169 10.05 21.81 5.24
N TYR A 170 9.44 21.24 4.21
CA TYR A 170 10.14 20.63 3.07
C TYR A 170 10.22 21.60 1.90
N ALA A 171 11.32 21.57 1.17
CA ALA A 171 11.48 22.29 -0.10
C ALA A 171 10.64 21.64 -1.23
N ASP A 172 10.64 22.23 -2.40
CA ASP A 172 9.88 21.79 -3.58
C ASP A 172 10.18 20.32 -3.92
N GLY A 173 9.13 19.48 -3.90
CA GLY A 173 9.23 18.05 -4.18
C GLY A 173 10.00 17.20 -3.16
N GLU A 174 10.42 17.76 -2.03
CA GLU A 174 11.26 17.11 -1.02
C GLU A 174 10.50 16.33 0.05
N HIS A 175 9.18 16.34 0.03
CA HIS A 175 8.40 15.40 0.86
C HIS A 175 8.86 13.97 0.56
N ARG A 176 8.85 13.11 1.57
CA ARG A 176 9.43 11.78 1.48
C ARG A 176 8.44 10.68 1.78
N ARG A 177 8.52 9.60 1.01
CA ARG A 177 7.74 8.38 1.23
C ARG A 177 8.62 7.16 1.09
N ASP A 178 8.24 6.13 1.80
CA ASP A 178 8.72 4.77 1.54
C ASP A 178 7.87 4.17 0.42
N PHE A 179 8.41 4.21 -0.80
CA PHE A 179 7.77 3.66 -1.99
C PHE A 179 8.19 2.20 -2.18
N VAL A 180 7.22 1.29 -2.23
CA VAL A 180 7.46 -0.14 -2.38
C VAL A 180 6.76 -0.69 -3.62
N HIS A 181 7.49 -1.46 -4.43
CA HIS A 181 6.92 -2.08 -5.62
C HIS A 181 5.99 -3.24 -5.27
N VAL A 182 4.85 -3.39 -5.96
CA VAL A 182 3.82 -4.41 -5.65
C VAL A 182 4.35 -5.83 -5.72
N ALA A 183 5.35 -6.12 -6.57
CA ALA A 183 5.97 -7.44 -6.64
C ALA A 183 6.68 -7.80 -5.33
N ASP A 184 7.32 -6.84 -4.65
CA ASP A 184 7.96 -7.09 -3.37
C ASP A 184 6.92 -7.26 -2.24
N VAL A 185 5.80 -6.52 -2.32
CA VAL A 185 4.65 -6.74 -1.44
C VAL A 185 4.13 -8.18 -1.57
N THR A 186 4.00 -8.67 -2.81
CA THR A 186 3.57 -10.05 -3.07
C THR A 186 4.53 -11.07 -2.48
N LYS A 187 5.86 -10.88 -2.63
CA LYS A 187 6.86 -11.77 -2.01
C LYS A 187 6.72 -11.84 -0.48
N VAL A 188 6.48 -10.69 0.17
CA VAL A 188 6.27 -10.68 1.63
C VAL A 188 5.01 -11.46 1.99
N ASN A 189 3.90 -11.26 1.27
CA ASN A 189 2.67 -12.01 1.54
C ASN A 189 2.88 -13.52 1.39
N LEU A 190 3.54 -13.96 0.31
CA LEU A 190 3.83 -15.38 0.07
C LEU A 190 4.79 -15.95 1.11
N PHE A 191 5.80 -15.18 1.54
CA PHE A 191 6.68 -15.61 2.63
C PHE A 191 5.88 -15.96 3.90
N PHE A 192 4.93 -15.12 4.32
CA PHE A 192 4.13 -15.41 5.50
C PHE A 192 3.15 -16.57 5.26
N TYR A 193 2.60 -16.70 4.07
CA TYR A 193 1.78 -17.87 3.71
C TYR A 193 2.56 -19.18 3.86
N ASP A 194 3.82 -19.20 3.42
CA ASP A 194 4.70 -20.36 3.53
C ASP A 194 5.23 -20.60 4.95
N HIS A 195 5.00 -19.65 5.89
CA HIS A 195 5.44 -19.73 7.28
C HIS A 195 4.26 -19.57 8.26
N PRO A 196 3.33 -20.55 8.31
CA PRO A 196 2.04 -20.41 9.02
C PRO A 196 2.14 -20.27 10.54
N THR A 197 3.31 -20.49 11.12
CA THR A 197 3.55 -20.32 12.56
C THR A 197 3.86 -18.89 12.99
N ILE A 198 4.03 -17.96 12.02
CA ILE A 198 4.39 -16.57 12.28
C ILE A 198 3.11 -15.72 12.21
N SER A 199 2.70 -15.14 13.32
CA SER A 199 1.57 -14.23 13.41
C SER A 199 2.00 -12.84 13.88
N GLY A 200 1.21 -11.81 13.58
CA GLY A 200 1.39 -10.45 14.09
C GLY A 200 1.21 -9.35 13.05
N LEU A 201 1.61 -8.12 13.41
CA LEU A 201 1.59 -6.96 12.53
C LEU A 201 2.99 -6.67 12.02
N PHE A 202 3.13 -6.42 10.73
CA PHE A 202 4.42 -6.15 10.08
C PHE A 202 4.33 -4.97 9.12
N ASN A 203 5.31 -4.09 9.19
CA ASN A 203 5.49 -3.06 8.17
C ASN A 203 5.97 -3.68 6.86
N VAL A 204 5.41 -3.22 5.75
CA VAL A 204 5.82 -3.62 4.40
C VAL A 204 6.12 -2.37 3.58
N GLY A 205 7.38 -2.06 3.52
CA GLY A 205 8.03 -0.97 2.79
C GLY A 205 9.45 -1.38 2.46
N THR A 206 10.24 -0.45 1.96
CA THR A 206 11.66 -0.70 1.64
C THR A 206 12.62 -0.37 2.79
N GLY A 207 12.12 0.37 3.81
CA GLY A 207 12.95 0.95 4.87
C GLY A 207 13.71 2.20 4.41
N ARG A 208 13.43 2.73 3.22
CA ARG A 208 14.07 3.90 2.64
C ARG A 208 13.03 4.96 2.27
N ALA A 209 13.12 6.12 2.90
CA ALA A 209 12.30 7.27 2.53
C ALA A 209 12.95 8.01 1.35
N GLN A 210 12.27 8.02 0.20
CA GLN A 210 12.71 8.73 -1.01
C GLN A 210 11.81 9.92 -1.30
N THR A 211 12.36 10.94 -1.97
CA THR A 211 11.64 12.18 -2.29
C THR A 211 10.71 11.98 -3.50
N PHE A 212 9.72 12.85 -3.63
CA PHE A 212 8.93 12.90 -4.87
C PHE A 212 9.77 13.35 -6.05
N ASN A 213 10.85 14.13 -5.82
CA ASN A 213 11.84 14.49 -6.84
C ASN A 213 12.53 13.25 -7.41
N GLU A 214 13.00 12.33 -6.53
CA GLU A 214 13.63 11.06 -6.97
C GLU A 214 12.64 10.20 -7.74
N LEU A 215 11.41 10.06 -7.26
CA LEU A 215 10.36 9.29 -7.94
C LEU A 215 10.01 9.89 -9.33
N ALA A 216 9.88 11.22 -9.41
CA ALA A 216 9.60 11.91 -10.68
C ALA A 216 10.76 11.78 -11.66
N ALA A 217 11.99 11.95 -11.20
CA ALA A 217 13.19 11.80 -12.04
C ALA A 217 13.30 10.36 -12.57
N ALA A 218 13.07 9.34 -11.73
CA ALA A 218 13.05 7.95 -12.16
C ALA A 218 11.97 7.70 -13.22
N ASN A 219 10.76 8.25 -13.05
CA ASN A 219 9.65 8.09 -13.98
C ASN A 219 9.93 8.77 -15.34
N VAL A 220 10.33 10.03 -15.32
CA VAL A 220 10.66 10.79 -16.54
C VAL A 220 11.82 10.14 -17.30
N ASN A 221 12.88 9.75 -16.59
CA ASN A 221 14.03 9.09 -17.20
C ASN A 221 13.70 7.72 -17.79
N SER A 222 12.80 6.96 -17.13
CA SER A 222 12.31 5.70 -17.69
C SER A 222 11.50 5.92 -18.98
N CYS A 223 10.63 6.94 -19.01
CA CYS A 223 9.92 7.31 -20.25
C CYS A 223 10.89 7.80 -21.36
N ARG A 224 11.93 8.55 -21.01
CA ARG A 224 12.98 8.99 -21.94
C ARG A 224 13.75 7.80 -22.52
N ALA A 225 14.08 6.82 -21.67
CA ALA A 225 14.76 5.59 -22.11
C ALA A 225 13.91 4.79 -23.14
N LEU A 226 12.59 4.71 -22.94
CA LEU A 226 11.69 4.10 -23.93
C LEU A 226 11.68 4.83 -25.28
N ALA A 227 11.97 6.13 -25.28
CA ALA A 227 12.11 6.94 -26.48
C ALA A 227 13.57 6.97 -27.05
N GLY A 228 14.50 6.16 -26.51
CA GLY A 228 15.90 6.12 -26.91
C GLY A 228 16.73 7.33 -26.47
N LEU A 229 16.23 8.11 -25.50
CA LEU A 229 16.91 9.29 -24.99
C LEU A 229 17.70 8.96 -23.71
N GLN A 230 18.81 9.67 -23.51
CA GLN A 230 19.64 9.50 -22.30
C GLN A 230 18.94 10.05 -21.06
N ALA A 231 19.21 9.43 -19.90
CA ALA A 231 18.79 9.95 -18.61
C ALA A 231 19.45 11.33 -18.33
N LEU A 232 18.70 12.17 -17.62
CA LEU A 232 19.15 13.50 -17.21
C LEU A 232 19.17 13.59 -15.67
N PRO A 233 20.12 14.37 -15.10
CA PRO A 233 20.07 14.72 -13.69
C PRO A 233 18.79 15.49 -13.35
N HIS A 234 18.34 15.40 -12.11
CA HIS A 234 17.12 16.07 -11.64
C HIS A 234 17.09 17.58 -11.96
N GLU A 235 18.17 18.31 -11.69
CA GLU A 235 18.29 19.76 -11.96
C GLU A 235 18.07 20.06 -13.44
N GLU A 236 18.55 19.20 -14.33
CA GLU A 236 18.37 19.34 -15.76
C GLU A 236 16.94 19.05 -16.20
N LEU A 237 16.26 18.07 -15.56
CA LEU A 237 14.84 17.80 -15.80
C LEU A 237 13.98 19.02 -15.43
N VAL A 238 14.28 19.67 -14.29
CA VAL A 238 13.61 20.91 -13.87
C VAL A 238 13.92 22.05 -14.84
N ARG A 239 15.19 22.25 -15.22
CA ARG A 239 15.63 23.33 -16.14
C ARG A 239 14.95 23.23 -17.52
N GLN A 240 14.73 22.00 -18.00
CA GLN A 240 14.04 21.75 -19.27
C GLN A 240 12.52 21.77 -19.14
N GLY A 241 11.95 21.98 -17.94
CA GLY A 241 10.52 22.01 -17.71
C GLY A 241 9.85 20.63 -17.79
N LEU A 242 10.63 19.54 -17.68
CA LEU A 242 10.11 18.16 -17.63
C LEU A 242 9.59 17.79 -16.24
N ILE A 243 10.05 18.50 -15.21
CA ILE A 243 9.50 18.52 -13.84
C ILE A 243 9.14 19.97 -13.53
N GLU A 244 7.89 20.19 -13.11
CA GLU A 244 7.33 21.51 -12.76
C GLU A 244 6.82 21.48 -11.32
N TYR A 245 7.10 22.53 -10.54
CA TYR A 245 6.56 22.66 -9.19
C TYR A 245 5.29 23.52 -9.20
N ILE A 246 4.23 23.01 -8.57
CA ILE A 246 2.94 23.69 -8.44
C ILE A 246 2.66 24.00 -6.96
N PRO A 247 1.84 25.02 -6.65
CA PRO A 247 1.50 25.33 -5.26
C PRO A 247 0.96 24.11 -4.52
N PHE A 248 1.36 23.95 -3.25
CA PHE A 248 0.81 22.89 -2.38
C PHE A 248 -0.68 23.15 -2.12
N PRO A 249 -1.57 22.17 -2.34
CA PRO A 249 -3.00 22.35 -2.16
C PRO A 249 -3.38 22.63 -0.71
N ASP A 250 -4.20 23.66 -0.48
CA ASP A 250 -4.59 24.09 0.86
C ASP A 250 -5.47 23.04 1.59
N ASP A 251 -6.27 22.27 0.86
CA ASP A 251 -7.13 21.21 1.40
C ASP A 251 -6.36 20.00 1.96
N LEU A 252 -5.08 19.87 1.59
CA LEU A 252 -4.17 18.85 2.12
C LEU A 252 -3.41 19.28 3.37
N ARG A 253 -3.35 20.58 3.69
CA ARG A 253 -2.62 21.07 4.86
C ARG A 253 -3.14 20.44 6.15
N GLY A 254 -2.23 19.92 6.98
CA GLY A 254 -2.54 19.25 8.25
C GLY A 254 -3.16 17.84 8.10
N LYS A 255 -3.43 17.37 6.87
CA LYS A 255 -3.96 16.03 6.59
C LYS A 255 -2.97 15.16 5.78
N TYR A 256 -1.87 15.75 5.37
CA TYR A 256 -0.87 15.13 4.52
C TYR A 256 0.27 14.56 5.35
N GLN A 257 0.63 13.31 5.13
CA GLN A 257 1.83 12.74 5.72
C GLN A 257 3.04 13.25 4.94
N SER A 258 3.86 14.11 5.51
CA SER A 258 5.03 14.68 4.83
C SER A 258 6.24 13.75 4.81
N PHE A 259 6.26 12.75 5.69
CA PHE A 259 7.32 11.76 5.79
C PHE A 259 6.76 10.38 6.15
N THR A 260 7.26 9.32 5.49
CA THR A 260 7.06 7.93 5.93
C THR A 260 8.30 7.09 5.63
N GLN A 261 8.68 6.20 6.57
CA GLN A 261 9.76 5.24 6.41
C GLN A 261 9.48 4.01 7.28
N ALA A 262 9.38 2.84 6.68
CA ALA A 262 9.14 1.60 7.40
C ALA A 262 10.31 1.23 8.32
N ASP A 263 10.05 0.96 9.58
CA ASP A 263 10.98 0.18 10.41
C ASP A 263 10.75 -1.30 10.06
N LEU A 264 11.74 -1.93 9.47
CA LEU A 264 11.68 -3.32 9.02
C LEU A 264 12.22 -4.32 10.06
N SER A 265 12.62 -3.86 11.24
CA SER A 265 13.27 -4.70 12.24
C SER A 265 12.45 -5.95 12.56
N LYS A 266 11.14 -5.80 12.74
CA LYS A 266 10.22 -6.89 13.03
C LYS A 266 10.06 -7.87 11.87
N LEU A 267 9.97 -7.37 10.64
CA LEU A 267 9.92 -8.19 9.42
C LEU A 267 11.19 -9.01 9.25
N ARG A 268 12.36 -8.39 9.48
CA ARG A 268 13.66 -9.07 9.43
C ARG A 268 13.84 -10.11 10.54
N GLN A 269 13.37 -9.83 11.75
CA GLN A 269 13.35 -10.78 12.86
C GLN A 269 12.43 -11.98 12.60
N ALA A 270 11.34 -11.78 11.86
CA ALA A 270 10.46 -12.85 11.40
C ALA A 270 11.09 -13.77 10.33
N GLY A 271 12.27 -13.42 9.82
CA GLY A 271 13.03 -14.24 8.87
C GLY A 271 12.97 -13.79 7.41
N TYR A 272 12.17 -12.79 7.05
CA TYR A 272 12.17 -12.26 5.68
C TYR A 272 13.45 -11.46 5.41
N GLN A 273 14.34 -11.99 4.57
CA GLN A 273 15.65 -11.39 4.27
C GLN A 273 15.80 -10.89 2.83
N GLU A 274 14.80 -11.14 1.97
CA GLU A 274 14.85 -10.70 0.58
C GLU A 274 15.00 -9.17 0.46
N PRO A 275 15.83 -8.67 -0.48
CA PRO A 275 15.95 -7.25 -0.73
C PRO A 275 14.69 -6.69 -1.38
N PHE A 276 14.41 -5.42 -1.11
CA PHE A 276 13.38 -4.67 -1.82
C PHE A 276 14.01 -3.90 -2.99
N GLN A 277 13.26 -3.77 -4.09
CA GLN A 277 13.68 -2.98 -5.24
C GLN A 277 13.83 -1.51 -4.85
N SER A 278 14.79 -0.83 -5.47
CA SER A 278 14.89 0.63 -5.41
C SER A 278 13.74 1.28 -6.21
N VAL A 279 13.49 2.57 -5.96
CA VAL A 279 12.51 3.33 -6.75
C VAL A 279 12.90 3.34 -8.23
N GLU A 280 14.18 3.47 -8.53
CA GLU A 280 14.70 3.50 -9.89
C GLU A 280 14.42 2.19 -10.64
N GLU A 281 14.68 1.05 -10.00
CA GLU A 281 14.42 -0.28 -10.56
C GLU A 281 12.92 -0.55 -10.73
N GLY A 282 12.14 -0.35 -9.68
CA GLY A 282 10.72 -0.64 -9.69
C GLY A 282 9.93 0.30 -10.62
N VAL A 283 10.27 1.59 -10.67
CA VAL A 283 9.64 2.55 -11.58
C VAL A 283 10.00 2.22 -13.04
N ALA A 284 11.24 1.84 -13.34
CA ALA A 284 11.62 1.47 -14.70
C ALA A 284 10.80 0.25 -15.19
N GLN A 285 10.65 -0.78 -14.36
CA GLN A 285 9.81 -1.94 -14.66
C GLN A 285 8.34 -1.54 -14.85
N TYR A 286 7.83 -0.69 -13.97
CA TYR A 286 6.44 -0.25 -14.04
C TYR A 286 6.14 0.61 -15.26
N VAL A 287 7.00 1.56 -15.59
CA VAL A 287 6.88 2.39 -16.80
C VAL A 287 6.92 1.54 -18.07
N GLN A 288 7.79 0.53 -18.13
CA GLN A 288 7.80 -0.43 -19.23
C GLN A 288 6.48 -1.18 -19.35
N TRP A 289 5.93 -1.67 -18.22
CA TRP A 289 4.64 -2.34 -18.21
C TRP A 289 3.49 -1.42 -18.65
N LEU A 290 3.44 -0.20 -18.13
CA LEU A 290 2.44 0.80 -18.53
C LEU A 290 2.50 1.13 -20.02
N ASN A 291 3.71 1.21 -20.59
CA ASN A 291 3.87 1.50 -22.02
C ASN A 291 3.27 0.42 -22.93
N THR A 292 3.16 -0.82 -22.44
CA THR A 292 2.62 -1.95 -23.21
C THR A 292 1.15 -2.26 -22.89
N HIS A 293 0.60 -1.73 -21.79
CA HIS A 293 -0.74 -2.07 -21.29
C HIS A 293 -1.66 -0.85 -21.07
N ALA A 294 -1.18 0.37 -21.31
CA ALA A 294 -1.94 1.61 -21.15
C ALA A 294 -2.76 1.97 -22.40
#